data_2924059263ddfe70d921e52e8f9af634
#
_entry.id   2924059263ddfe70d921e52e8f9af634
#
_cell.length_a   1.000
_cell.length_b   1.000
_cell.length_c   1.000
_cell.angle_alpha   90.00
_cell.angle_beta   90.00
_cell.angle_gamma   90.00
#
_symmetry.space_group_name_H-M   'P 1'
#
loop_
_entity.id
_entity.type
_entity.pdbx_description
1 polymer ?
#
loop_
_entity_poly.entity_id
_entity_poly.type
_entity_poly.pdbx_seq_one_letter_code
_entity_poly.pdbx_strand_id
1 'polypeptide(L)'
;MFPGVSLIFLSLQITPGLLPVSGLLDCAREADVTLVAVHRAGGFAPGIAENSLSGLRRAAELGAAFAEIDLRETADGEIILMHDATLDRTTTASGAVAEQTLEDLQAHYLVDSEGHRTADRIPTLAEAFEIARETGLYLELDLKGLSPARIAELALAEGMAGQSLIIIYDVDEAGAIQAVSTDIGISLPFTDRDIVLNSELQFSSLLAWAGRGVPDARTEAFLTGQGIETAIHDFPAEADGSIDYAFIDAQHVELLASDDPEAAVRAFGRWDSYCRAD
;
A
#
# COMPACT_ATOMS: atom_id res chain seq x y z
N MET A 1 -24.45 13.35 41.67
CA MET A 1 -23.23 12.54 41.60
C MET A 1 -23.26 11.92 40.18
N PHE A 2 -22.60 12.58 39.22
CA PHE A 2 -22.55 12.10 37.83
C PHE A 2 -21.29 11.18 37.68
N PRO A 3 -21.40 10.02 37.05
CA PRO A 3 -20.21 9.18 36.82
C PRO A 3 -19.33 9.85 35.75
N GLY A 4 -18.05 10.01 36.08
CA GLY A 4 -17.06 10.56 35.20
C GLY A 4 -16.87 9.70 33.95
N VAL A 5 -16.97 10.32 32.78
CA VAL A 5 -16.56 9.73 31.52
C VAL A 5 -15.04 9.71 31.51
N SER A 6 -14.47 8.51 31.61
CA SER A 6 -13.03 8.28 31.45
C SER A 6 -12.74 8.42 29.95
N LEU A 7 -12.14 9.53 29.53
CA LEU A 7 -11.54 9.66 28.22
C LEU A 7 -10.33 8.73 28.18
N ILE A 8 -10.48 7.58 27.51
CA ILE A 8 -9.36 6.74 27.14
C ILE A 8 -8.61 7.48 26.03
N PHE A 9 -7.51 8.14 26.38
CA PHE A 9 -6.54 8.57 25.40
C PHE A 9 -5.92 7.30 24.80
N LEU A 10 -6.39 6.92 23.60
CA LEU A 10 -5.69 5.95 22.79
C LEU A 10 -4.36 6.63 22.39
N SER A 11 -3.28 6.26 23.07
CA SER A 11 -1.94 6.70 22.68
C SER A 11 -1.66 6.10 21.31
N LEU A 12 -1.43 6.94 20.31
CA LEU A 12 -0.84 6.53 19.03
C LEU A 12 0.44 5.73 19.35
N GLN A 13 0.39 4.42 19.20
CA GLN A 13 1.57 3.57 19.31
C GLN A 13 2.23 3.50 17.93
N ILE A 14 2.91 4.58 17.55
CA ILE A 14 3.88 4.51 16.46
C ILE A 14 4.96 3.55 16.93
N THR A 15 5.26 2.55 16.13
CA THR A 15 6.41 1.66 16.38
C THR A 15 7.65 2.56 16.53
N PRO A 16 8.39 2.52 17.64
CA PRO A 16 9.51 3.42 17.83
C PRO A 16 10.48 3.34 16.66
N GLY A 17 10.78 4.48 16.05
CA GLY A 17 11.69 4.58 14.91
C GLY A 17 11.03 4.47 13.53
N LEU A 18 9.69 4.40 13.42
CA LEU A 18 9.01 4.55 12.12
C LEU A 18 8.59 6.00 11.90
N LEU A 19 8.86 6.50 10.69
CA LEU A 19 8.32 7.76 10.19
C LEU A 19 6.85 7.55 9.76
N PRO A 20 5.98 8.56 9.77
CA PRO A 20 4.73 8.48 9.01
C PRO A 20 5.03 8.37 7.50
N VAL A 21 4.06 7.90 6.69
CA VAL A 21 4.23 7.74 5.24
C VAL A 21 4.84 8.99 4.59
N SER A 22 4.35 10.19 4.93
CA SER A 22 4.89 11.46 4.41
C SER A 22 6.38 11.63 4.73
N GLY A 23 6.79 11.35 5.97
CA GLY A 23 8.18 11.44 6.37
C GLY A 23 9.07 10.36 5.73
N LEU A 24 8.52 9.17 5.43
CA LEU A 24 9.23 8.14 4.68
C LEU A 24 9.46 8.56 3.24
N LEU A 25 8.45 9.13 2.59
CA LEU A 25 8.53 9.62 1.20
C LEU A 25 9.48 10.83 1.10
N ASP A 26 9.38 11.80 2.01
CA ASP A 26 10.32 12.90 2.13
C ASP A 26 11.78 12.40 2.28
N CYS A 27 11.99 11.39 3.13
CA CYS A 27 13.32 10.78 3.31
C CYS A 27 13.81 10.13 2.00
N ALA A 28 12.96 9.41 1.28
CA ALA A 28 13.33 8.78 0.02
C ALA A 28 13.79 9.83 -1.00
N ARG A 29 13.05 10.93 -1.14
CA ARG A 29 13.42 12.05 -2.00
C ARG A 29 14.76 12.70 -1.56
N GLU A 30 14.94 12.96 -0.27
CA GLU A 30 16.15 13.59 0.25
C GLU A 30 17.39 12.71 0.15
N ALA A 31 17.20 11.39 0.32
CA ALA A 31 18.27 10.40 0.21
C ALA A 31 18.53 9.97 -1.24
N ASP A 32 17.69 10.40 -2.19
CA ASP A 32 17.74 10.01 -3.60
C ASP A 32 17.70 8.48 -3.78
N VAL A 33 16.69 7.85 -3.17
CA VAL A 33 16.51 6.38 -3.19
C VAL A 33 15.11 6.01 -3.65
N THR A 34 15.02 4.92 -4.43
CA THR A 34 13.74 4.33 -4.83
C THR A 34 13.29 3.29 -3.79
N LEU A 35 12.15 3.51 -3.18
CA LEU A 35 11.48 2.54 -2.32
C LEU A 35 10.80 1.46 -3.17
N VAL A 36 10.56 0.28 -2.59
CA VAL A 36 9.86 -0.82 -3.26
C VAL A 36 8.51 -1.06 -2.58
N ALA A 37 7.44 -1.09 -3.36
CA ALA A 37 6.13 -1.61 -2.98
C ALA A 37 5.93 -2.99 -3.61
N VAL A 38 5.66 -4.00 -2.79
CA VAL A 38 5.41 -5.37 -3.27
C VAL A 38 3.96 -5.48 -3.71
N HIS A 39 3.71 -5.53 -5.02
CA HIS A 39 2.38 -5.62 -5.59
C HIS A 39 1.65 -6.88 -5.13
N ARG A 40 0.41 -6.72 -4.62
CA ARG A 40 -0.42 -7.78 -4.02
C ARG A 40 0.30 -8.62 -2.97
N ALA A 41 1.18 -8.01 -2.19
CA ALA A 41 2.01 -8.71 -1.21
C ALA A 41 2.84 -9.87 -1.80
N GLY A 42 3.20 -9.82 -3.08
CA GLY A 42 4.16 -10.75 -3.72
C GLY A 42 3.60 -12.06 -4.22
N GLY A 43 2.33 -12.13 -4.58
CA GLY A 43 1.65 -13.32 -5.10
C GLY A 43 2.19 -13.87 -6.44
N PHE A 44 3.26 -13.31 -6.97
CA PHE A 44 3.93 -13.80 -8.17
C PHE A 44 5.08 -14.78 -7.86
N ALA A 45 5.52 -14.86 -6.60
CA ALA A 45 6.52 -15.83 -6.18
C ALA A 45 5.88 -17.23 -6.00
N PRO A 46 6.51 -18.32 -6.48
CA PRO A 46 6.02 -19.67 -6.29
C PRO A 46 5.80 -19.99 -4.81
N GLY A 47 4.64 -20.58 -4.50
CA GLY A 47 4.26 -20.95 -3.13
C GLY A 47 3.79 -19.80 -2.24
N ILE A 48 3.74 -18.57 -2.77
CA ILE A 48 3.17 -17.38 -2.10
C ILE A 48 1.87 -17.02 -2.82
N ALA A 49 0.78 -16.91 -2.06
CA ALA A 49 -0.47 -16.40 -2.62
C ALA A 49 -0.49 -14.86 -2.58
N GLU A 50 -1.09 -14.24 -3.60
CA GLU A 50 -1.36 -12.80 -3.55
C GLU A 50 -2.28 -12.46 -2.38
N ASN A 51 -2.15 -11.25 -1.83
CA ASN A 51 -2.98 -10.76 -0.73
C ASN A 51 -2.98 -11.69 0.50
N SER A 52 -1.81 -12.26 0.85
CA SER A 52 -1.66 -13.21 1.96
C SER A 52 -0.81 -12.66 3.10
N LEU A 53 -1.02 -13.20 4.32
CA LEU A 53 -0.19 -12.83 5.48
C LEU A 53 1.26 -13.31 5.33
N SER A 54 1.48 -14.46 4.68
CA SER A 54 2.83 -14.94 4.37
C SER A 54 3.53 -14.02 3.38
N GLY A 55 2.81 -13.49 2.40
CA GLY A 55 3.32 -12.49 1.46
C GLY A 55 3.74 -11.19 2.14
N LEU A 56 2.92 -10.66 3.05
CA LEU A 56 3.27 -9.49 3.86
C LEU A 56 4.54 -9.70 4.67
N ARG A 57 4.67 -10.84 5.37
CA ARG A 57 5.89 -11.16 6.13
C ARG A 57 7.11 -11.26 5.22
N ARG A 58 6.96 -11.90 4.05
CA ARG A 58 8.03 -11.97 3.06
C ARG A 58 8.44 -10.59 2.53
N ALA A 59 7.50 -9.70 2.24
CA ALA A 59 7.80 -8.33 1.81
C ALA A 59 8.69 -7.60 2.83
N ALA A 60 8.34 -7.70 4.11
CA ALA A 60 9.13 -7.15 5.21
C ALA A 60 10.53 -7.81 5.33
N GLU A 61 10.62 -9.13 5.21
CA GLU A 61 11.90 -9.87 5.25
C GLU A 61 12.83 -9.47 4.11
N LEU A 62 12.29 -9.24 2.91
CA LEU A 62 13.03 -8.72 1.78
C LEU A 62 13.58 -7.31 2.04
N GLY A 63 12.91 -6.51 2.85
CA GLY A 63 13.24 -5.12 3.12
C GLY A 63 12.57 -4.16 2.16
N ALA A 64 11.44 -4.56 1.59
CA ALA A 64 10.54 -3.64 0.90
C ALA A 64 9.93 -2.64 1.88
N ALA A 65 9.68 -1.41 1.45
CA ALA A 65 9.06 -0.39 2.28
C ALA A 65 7.55 -0.60 2.40
N PHE A 66 6.90 -0.92 1.28
CA PHE A 66 5.47 -1.12 1.19
C PHE A 66 5.12 -2.52 0.71
N ALA A 67 3.95 -3.01 1.14
CA ALA A 67 3.20 -4.02 0.41
C ALA A 67 1.87 -3.42 -0.02
N GLU A 68 1.58 -3.51 -1.31
CA GLU A 68 0.26 -3.17 -1.83
C GLU A 68 -0.66 -4.36 -1.60
N ILE A 69 -1.89 -4.06 -1.17
CA ILE A 69 -2.96 -5.03 -0.90
C ILE A 69 -4.30 -4.51 -1.37
N ASP A 70 -5.10 -5.41 -1.92
CA ASP A 70 -6.44 -5.12 -2.44
C ASP A 70 -7.50 -5.36 -1.36
N LEU A 71 -8.41 -4.42 -1.15
CA LEU A 71 -9.43 -4.50 -0.10
C LEU A 71 -10.84 -4.68 -0.67
N ARG A 72 -11.58 -5.66 -0.12
CA ARG A 72 -13.00 -5.88 -0.40
C ARG A 72 -13.80 -6.08 0.86
N GLU A 73 -15.12 -5.88 0.75
CA GLU A 73 -16.09 -6.10 1.82
C GLU A 73 -16.84 -7.39 1.63
N THR A 74 -17.02 -8.13 2.72
CA THR A 74 -17.82 -9.36 2.80
C THR A 74 -19.31 -9.06 2.97
N ALA A 75 -20.17 -10.08 2.90
CA ALA A 75 -21.61 -9.94 3.12
C ALA A 75 -21.98 -9.42 4.52
N ASP A 76 -21.15 -9.68 5.52
CA ASP A 76 -21.33 -9.26 6.92
C ASP A 76 -20.53 -7.99 7.28
N GLY A 77 -19.88 -7.32 6.29
CA GLY A 77 -19.29 -6.00 6.44
C GLY A 77 -17.83 -6.01 6.90
N GLU A 78 -17.19 -7.17 6.95
CA GLU A 78 -15.77 -7.29 7.26
C GLU A 78 -14.91 -6.91 6.06
N ILE A 79 -13.74 -6.32 6.31
CA ILE A 79 -12.79 -5.96 5.26
C ILE A 79 -11.71 -7.03 5.15
N ILE A 80 -11.61 -7.61 3.96
CA ILE A 80 -10.66 -8.69 3.64
C ILE A 80 -9.68 -8.27 2.54
N LEU A 81 -8.60 -9.04 2.40
CA LEU A 81 -7.62 -8.89 1.34
C LEU A 81 -8.03 -9.76 0.15
N MET A 82 -8.44 -9.13 -0.96
CA MET A 82 -8.86 -9.83 -2.18
C MET A 82 -8.93 -8.88 -3.38
N HIS A 83 -8.23 -9.24 -4.47
CA HIS A 83 -8.28 -8.43 -5.69
C HIS A 83 -9.59 -8.61 -6.46
N ASP A 84 -9.97 -9.85 -6.77
CA ASP A 84 -11.11 -10.16 -7.61
C ASP A 84 -12.45 -10.04 -6.86
N ALA A 85 -13.52 -9.76 -7.56
CA ALA A 85 -14.86 -9.76 -6.98
C ALA A 85 -15.37 -11.19 -6.67
N THR A 86 -14.65 -12.22 -7.16
CA THR A 86 -14.97 -13.63 -6.96
C THR A 86 -13.77 -14.40 -6.44
N LEU A 87 -14.01 -15.54 -5.83
CA LEU A 87 -13.03 -16.40 -5.16
C LEU A 87 -12.25 -17.32 -6.12
N ASP A 88 -12.73 -17.46 -7.35
CA ASP A 88 -12.40 -18.56 -8.27
C ASP A 88 -10.92 -18.63 -8.66
N ARG A 89 -10.23 -17.50 -8.80
CA ARG A 89 -8.85 -17.47 -9.30
C ARG A 89 -7.82 -17.71 -8.19
N THR A 90 -8.04 -17.13 -7.02
CA THR A 90 -7.01 -17.04 -5.97
C THR A 90 -7.31 -17.88 -4.75
N THR A 91 -8.40 -18.67 -4.78
CA THR A 91 -8.79 -19.50 -3.62
C THR A 91 -9.22 -20.91 -4.04
N THR A 92 -9.41 -21.78 -3.03
CA THR A 92 -10.00 -23.12 -3.21
C THR A 92 -11.52 -23.11 -3.28
N ALA A 93 -12.15 -21.92 -3.30
CA ALA A 93 -13.59 -21.71 -3.35
C ALA A 93 -14.02 -21.07 -4.68
N SER A 94 -15.31 -20.84 -4.85
CA SER A 94 -15.90 -20.13 -6.00
C SER A 94 -17.07 -19.27 -5.55
N GLY A 95 -17.43 -18.29 -6.38
CA GLY A 95 -18.56 -17.39 -6.15
C GLY A 95 -18.17 -15.99 -5.72
N ALA A 96 -19.14 -15.11 -5.56
CA ALA A 96 -18.92 -13.71 -5.26
C ALA A 96 -18.51 -13.50 -3.79
N VAL A 97 -17.49 -12.68 -3.56
CA VAL A 97 -17.04 -12.27 -2.21
C VAL A 97 -18.18 -11.59 -1.43
N ALA A 98 -18.90 -10.67 -2.07
CA ALA A 98 -19.97 -9.91 -1.43
C ALA A 98 -21.20 -10.74 -1.02
N GLU A 99 -21.26 -12.02 -1.39
CA GLU A 99 -22.32 -12.96 -1.02
C GLU A 99 -21.91 -13.91 0.12
N GLN A 100 -20.65 -13.85 0.58
CA GLN A 100 -20.08 -14.73 1.61
C GLN A 100 -19.82 -13.95 2.90
N THR A 101 -20.00 -14.61 4.05
CA THR A 101 -19.57 -14.07 5.34
C THR A 101 -18.07 -14.31 5.54
N LEU A 102 -17.44 -13.58 6.47
CA LEU A 102 -16.04 -13.83 6.84
C LEU A 102 -15.81 -15.28 7.30
N GLU A 103 -16.75 -15.85 8.09
CA GLU A 103 -16.66 -17.26 8.54
C GLU A 103 -16.62 -18.24 7.36
N ASP A 104 -17.48 -18.02 6.36
CA ASP A 104 -17.50 -18.86 5.15
C ASP A 104 -16.17 -18.74 4.38
N LEU A 105 -15.68 -17.51 4.19
CA LEU A 105 -14.46 -17.23 3.45
C LEU A 105 -13.21 -17.82 4.14
N GLN A 106 -13.12 -17.72 5.46
CA GLN A 106 -11.99 -18.26 6.22
C GLN A 106 -11.97 -19.80 6.30
N ALA A 107 -13.02 -20.48 5.85
CA ALA A 107 -12.99 -21.95 5.67
C ALA A 107 -12.10 -22.38 4.48
N HIS A 108 -11.80 -21.47 3.55
CA HIS A 108 -11.06 -21.73 2.32
C HIS A 108 -9.59 -21.30 2.37
N TYR A 109 -8.78 -21.85 1.48
CA TYR A 109 -7.36 -21.55 1.37
C TYR A 109 -7.08 -20.68 0.15
N LEU A 110 -6.07 -19.84 0.25
CA LEU A 110 -5.49 -19.18 -0.91
C LEU A 110 -4.70 -20.15 -1.77
N VAL A 111 -4.60 -19.87 -3.06
CA VAL A 111 -3.74 -20.59 -4.00
C VAL A 111 -2.68 -19.64 -4.56
N ASP A 112 -1.50 -20.18 -4.89
CA ASP A 112 -0.43 -19.43 -5.55
C ASP A 112 -0.73 -19.19 -7.04
N SER A 113 0.17 -18.48 -7.73
CA SER A 113 0.03 -18.17 -9.16
C SER A 113 -0.02 -19.40 -10.08
N GLU A 114 0.42 -20.57 -9.59
CA GLU A 114 0.34 -21.84 -10.32
C GLU A 114 -0.93 -22.63 -10.00
N GLY A 115 -1.80 -22.12 -9.11
CA GLY A 115 -3.04 -22.76 -8.66
C GLY A 115 -2.83 -23.81 -7.57
N HIS A 116 -1.65 -23.87 -6.96
CA HIS A 116 -1.37 -24.76 -5.85
C HIS A 116 -1.90 -24.16 -4.55
N ARG A 117 -2.60 -24.98 -3.76
CA ARG A 117 -3.07 -24.56 -2.44
C ARG A 117 -1.90 -24.24 -1.51
N THR A 118 -1.94 -23.05 -0.91
CA THR A 118 -1.01 -22.64 0.15
C THR A 118 -1.52 -23.01 1.55
N ALA A 119 -0.80 -22.60 2.59
CA ALA A 119 -1.25 -22.70 3.99
C ALA A 119 -2.11 -21.49 4.41
N ASP A 120 -2.10 -20.40 3.63
CA ASP A 120 -2.79 -19.16 3.96
C ASP A 120 -4.30 -19.27 3.78
N ARG A 121 -5.03 -18.58 4.64
CA ARG A 121 -6.46 -18.31 4.53
C ARG A 121 -6.65 -16.90 4.00
N ILE A 122 -7.89 -16.57 3.60
CA ILE A 122 -8.24 -15.20 3.22
C ILE A 122 -8.10 -14.31 4.46
N PRO A 123 -7.18 -13.30 4.45
CA PRO A 123 -6.95 -12.48 5.62
C PRO A 123 -7.95 -11.33 5.71
N THR A 124 -8.12 -10.81 6.92
CA THR A 124 -8.76 -9.52 7.19
C THR A 124 -7.75 -8.36 7.13
N LEU A 125 -8.24 -7.13 6.94
CA LEU A 125 -7.42 -5.92 7.05
C LEU A 125 -6.82 -5.78 8.47
N ALA A 126 -7.56 -6.17 9.50
CA ALA A 126 -7.05 -6.15 10.88
C ALA A 126 -5.81 -7.04 11.06
N GLU A 127 -5.82 -8.25 10.50
CA GLU A 127 -4.66 -9.16 10.52
C GLU A 127 -3.48 -8.60 9.71
N ALA A 128 -3.74 -7.92 8.58
CA ALA A 128 -2.70 -7.24 7.82
C ALA A 128 -2.08 -6.07 8.63
N PHE A 129 -2.88 -5.29 9.33
CA PHE A 129 -2.39 -4.24 10.24
C PHE A 129 -1.53 -4.80 11.38
N GLU A 130 -1.86 -5.97 11.93
CA GLU A 130 -1.01 -6.63 12.93
C GLU A 130 0.38 -6.94 12.35
N ILE A 131 0.46 -7.54 11.17
CA ILE A 131 1.73 -7.83 10.50
C ILE A 131 2.52 -6.54 10.23
N ALA A 132 1.87 -5.51 9.70
CA ALA A 132 2.50 -4.23 9.41
C ALA A 132 3.09 -3.58 10.68
N ARG A 133 2.35 -3.63 11.79
CA ARG A 133 2.80 -3.13 13.10
C ARG A 133 3.99 -3.93 13.65
N GLU A 134 3.96 -5.27 13.54
CA GLU A 134 5.03 -6.15 13.99
C GLU A 134 6.33 -5.97 13.21
N THR A 135 6.22 -5.73 11.90
CA THR A 135 7.36 -5.75 10.97
C THR A 135 7.89 -4.37 10.62
N GLY A 136 7.09 -3.32 10.82
CA GLY A 136 7.36 -1.98 10.36
C GLY A 136 7.07 -1.77 8.87
N LEU A 137 6.38 -2.71 8.22
CA LEU A 137 5.97 -2.62 6.83
C LEU A 137 4.88 -1.56 6.68
N TYR A 138 4.94 -0.73 5.65
CA TYR A 138 3.86 0.15 5.27
C TYR A 138 2.89 -0.59 4.35
N LEU A 139 1.60 -0.22 4.40
CA LEU A 139 0.58 -0.82 3.54
C LEU A 139 0.05 0.20 2.54
N GLU A 140 0.09 -0.16 1.27
CA GLU A 140 -0.58 0.54 0.20
C GLU A 140 -1.93 -0.15 -0.06
N LEU A 141 -3.04 0.58 0.16
CA LEU A 141 -4.40 0.05 0.24
C LEU A 141 -5.17 0.37 -1.03
N ASP A 142 -5.34 -0.61 -1.93
CA ASP A 142 -6.15 -0.47 -3.14
C ASP A 142 -7.61 -0.86 -2.87
N LEU A 143 -8.51 0.09 -3.03
CA LEU A 143 -9.90 -0.03 -2.64
C LEU A 143 -10.75 -0.56 -3.78
N LYS A 144 -11.26 -1.78 -3.65
CA LYS A 144 -12.14 -2.39 -4.65
C LYS A 144 -13.62 -2.08 -4.36
N GLY A 145 -13.97 -0.81 -4.51
CA GLY A 145 -15.34 -0.33 -4.32
C GLY A 145 -15.69 0.08 -2.88
N LEU A 146 -14.68 0.23 -2.02
CA LEU A 146 -14.84 0.73 -0.65
C LEU A 146 -14.77 2.26 -0.61
N SER A 147 -15.38 2.86 0.41
CA SER A 147 -15.25 4.29 0.66
C SER A 147 -13.85 4.62 1.22
N PRO A 148 -13.07 5.52 0.57
CA PRO A 148 -11.76 5.92 1.09
C PRO A 148 -11.81 6.53 2.49
N ALA A 149 -12.81 7.35 2.80
CA ALA A 149 -13.00 7.92 4.13
C ALA A 149 -13.22 6.83 5.20
N ARG A 150 -14.02 5.79 4.88
CA ARG A 150 -14.25 4.67 5.81
C ARG A 150 -12.96 3.91 6.11
N ILE A 151 -12.15 3.65 5.09
CA ILE A 151 -10.86 2.95 5.29
C ILE A 151 -9.88 3.85 6.06
N ALA A 152 -9.87 5.15 5.79
CA ALA A 152 -9.09 6.11 6.58
C ALA A 152 -9.51 6.12 8.06
N GLU A 153 -10.82 6.10 8.35
CA GLU A 153 -11.35 6.00 9.74
C GLU A 153 -10.91 4.70 10.42
N LEU A 154 -10.93 3.56 9.71
CA LEU A 154 -10.44 2.28 10.24
C LEU A 154 -8.94 2.33 10.51
N ALA A 155 -8.13 2.83 9.57
CA ALA A 155 -6.69 2.96 9.76
C ALA A 155 -6.36 3.87 10.95
N LEU A 156 -7.09 4.98 11.12
CA LEU A 156 -6.92 5.88 12.27
C LEU A 156 -7.31 5.20 13.59
N ALA A 157 -8.44 4.48 13.62
CA ALA A 157 -8.93 3.79 14.82
C ALA A 157 -7.98 2.68 15.27
N GLU A 158 -7.34 1.98 14.32
CA GLU A 158 -6.34 0.94 14.56
C GLU A 158 -4.93 1.50 14.85
N GLY A 159 -4.75 2.82 14.81
CA GLY A 159 -3.43 3.45 15.00
C GLY A 159 -2.46 3.21 13.84
N MET A 160 -2.99 2.91 12.66
CA MET A 160 -2.21 2.61 11.44
C MET A 160 -2.17 3.78 10.44
N ALA A 161 -2.73 4.94 10.79
CA ALA A 161 -2.76 6.11 9.90
C ALA A 161 -1.37 6.43 9.31
N GLY A 162 -0.34 6.50 10.14
CA GLY A 162 1.03 6.81 9.70
C GLY A 162 1.73 5.68 8.93
N GLN A 163 1.16 4.47 8.88
CA GLN A 163 1.69 3.33 8.11
C GLN A 163 0.80 2.95 6.91
N SER A 164 -0.22 3.75 6.61
CA SER A 164 -1.17 3.48 5.52
C SER A 164 -1.05 4.52 4.42
N LEU A 165 -1.00 4.05 3.18
CA LEU A 165 -1.10 4.81 1.94
C LEU A 165 -2.35 4.32 1.20
N ILE A 166 -3.34 5.18 0.99
CA ILE A 166 -4.60 4.80 0.32
C ILE A 166 -4.52 5.19 -1.16
N ILE A 167 -4.78 4.22 -2.03
CA ILE A 167 -4.90 4.45 -3.47
C ILE A 167 -6.30 4.97 -3.78
N ILE A 168 -6.37 6.10 -4.47
CA ILE A 168 -7.61 6.65 -5.00
C ILE A 168 -7.50 6.85 -6.51
N TYR A 169 -8.64 6.89 -7.17
CA TYR A 169 -8.74 7.08 -8.63
C TYR A 169 -9.38 8.41 -9.01
N ASP A 170 -9.93 9.12 -8.03
CA ASP A 170 -10.52 10.44 -8.18
C ASP A 170 -9.92 11.39 -7.12
N VAL A 171 -9.39 12.53 -7.58
CA VAL A 171 -8.79 13.54 -6.70
C VAL A 171 -9.78 14.11 -5.67
N ASP A 172 -11.07 14.10 -6.00
CA ASP A 172 -12.11 14.60 -5.09
C ASP A 172 -12.22 13.73 -3.81
N GLU A 173 -11.75 12.49 -3.85
CA GLU A 173 -11.72 11.58 -2.69
C GLU A 173 -10.60 11.93 -1.70
N ALA A 174 -9.53 12.58 -2.15
CA ALA A 174 -8.37 12.91 -1.30
C ALA A 174 -8.76 13.81 -0.11
N GLY A 175 -9.61 14.80 -0.34
CA GLY A 175 -10.08 15.70 0.71
C GLY A 175 -10.83 14.97 1.84
N ALA A 176 -11.57 13.91 1.51
CA ALA A 176 -12.27 13.11 2.49
C ALA A 176 -11.31 12.29 3.39
N ILE A 177 -10.21 11.79 2.82
CA ILE A 177 -9.15 11.11 3.59
C ILE A 177 -8.42 12.11 4.49
N GLN A 178 -7.99 13.26 3.96
CA GLN A 178 -7.27 14.27 4.74
C GLN A 178 -8.11 14.88 5.85
N ALA A 179 -9.44 14.93 5.69
CA ALA A 179 -10.36 15.34 6.75
C ALA A 179 -10.38 14.36 7.93
N VAL A 180 -10.03 13.08 7.72
CA VAL A 180 -9.89 12.07 8.78
C VAL A 180 -8.50 12.19 9.42
N SER A 181 -7.44 12.13 8.61
CA SER A 181 -6.06 12.27 9.08
C SER A 181 -5.12 12.66 7.93
N THR A 182 -4.24 13.61 8.19
CA THR A 182 -3.15 14.00 7.27
C THR A 182 -1.91 13.11 7.40
N ASP A 183 -1.90 12.19 8.37
CA ASP A 183 -0.83 11.20 8.52
C ASP A 183 -0.99 10.03 7.53
N ILE A 184 -2.18 9.86 6.94
CA ILE A 184 -2.44 8.85 5.90
C ILE A 184 -1.88 9.38 4.58
N GLY A 185 -1.03 8.58 3.93
CA GLY A 185 -0.57 8.84 2.57
C GLY A 185 -1.68 8.60 1.56
N ILE A 186 -1.64 9.32 0.45
CA ILE A 186 -2.63 9.21 -0.62
C ILE A 186 -1.90 9.06 -1.95
N SER A 187 -2.07 7.90 -2.59
CA SER A 187 -1.62 7.65 -3.96
C SER A 187 -2.74 8.02 -4.94
N LEU A 188 -2.48 8.95 -5.85
CA LEU A 188 -3.48 9.41 -6.82
C LEU A 188 -2.89 9.49 -8.23
N PRO A 189 -3.69 9.18 -9.27
CA PRO A 189 -3.26 9.33 -10.66
C PRO A 189 -2.89 10.77 -10.96
N PHE A 190 -1.69 10.99 -11.45
CA PHE A 190 -1.24 12.30 -11.87
C PHE A 190 -1.46 12.47 -13.38
N THR A 191 -2.61 13.01 -13.75
CA THR A 191 -3.00 13.23 -15.15
C THR A 191 -3.00 14.69 -15.57
N ASP A 192 -3.17 15.62 -14.63
CA ASP A 192 -3.28 17.06 -14.89
C ASP A 192 -2.72 17.87 -13.71
N ARG A 193 -1.77 18.77 -14.02
CA ARG A 193 -1.16 19.69 -13.04
C ARG A 193 -2.18 20.63 -12.41
N ASP A 194 -3.14 21.09 -13.22
CA ASP A 194 -4.10 22.08 -12.77
C ASP A 194 -5.07 21.51 -11.73
N ILE A 195 -5.36 20.20 -11.79
CA ILE A 195 -6.19 19.52 -10.79
C ILE A 195 -5.52 19.58 -9.42
N VAL A 196 -4.23 19.23 -9.35
CA VAL A 196 -3.48 19.27 -8.09
C VAL A 196 -3.30 20.70 -7.59
N LEU A 197 -2.87 21.62 -8.45
CA LEU A 197 -2.59 23.01 -8.07
C LEU A 197 -3.82 23.79 -7.62
N ASN A 198 -5.01 23.44 -8.11
CA ASN A 198 -6.26 24.09 -7.71
C ASN A 198 -6.97 23.40 -6.56
N SER A 199 -6.44 22.28 -6.06
CA SER A 199 -6.97 21.61 -4.89
C SER A 199 -6.56 22.33 -3.59
N GLU A 200 -7.39 22.17 -2.54
CA GLU A 200 -7.05 22.62 -1.18
C GLU A 200 -6.27 21.54 -0.39
N LEU A 201 -5.69 20.55 -1.08
CA LEU A 201 -5.01 19.41 -0.48
C LEU A 201 -3.65 19.77 0.10
N GLN A 202 -3.28 19.09 1.18
CA GLN A 202 -1.93 19.12 1.72
C GLN A 202 -1.05 18.16 0.90
N PHE A 203 -0.05 18.69 0.21
CA PHE A 203 0.78 17.93 -0.72
C PHE A 203 1.74 16.96 -0.04
N SER A 204 2.15 17.24 1.19
CA SER A 204 3.08 16.39 1.94
C SER A 204 2.61 14.95 2.21
N SER A 205 1.32 14.67 2.02
CA SER A 205 0.77 13.31 2.12
C SER A 205 0.41 12.70 0.75
N LEU A 206 0.72 13.39 -0.36
CA LEU A 206 0.38 12.93 -1.70
C LEU A 206 1.56 12.21 -2.35
N LEU A 207 1.25 11.11 -3.02
CA LEU A 207 2.13 10.37 -3.91
C LEU A 207 1.50 10.37 -5.31
N ALA A 208 2.22 10.88 -6.29
CA ALA A 208 1.74 10.95 -7.67
C ALA A 208 1.96 9.60 -8.36
N TRP A 209 0.88 8.88 -8.66
CA TRP A 209 0.94 7.69 -9.49
C TRP A 209 1.07 8.07 -10.96
N ALA A 210 2.28 7.91 -11.52
CA ALA A 210 2.58 8.23 -12.91
C ALA A 210 2.26 7.06 -13.87
N GLY A 211 1.88 5.90 -13.35
CA GLY A 211 1.52 4.72 -14.12
C GLY A 211 2.75 3.93 -14.60
N ARG A 212 2.74 3.49 -15.87
CA ARG A 212 3.78 2.65 -16.41
C ARG A 212 5.02 3.44 -16.84
N GLY A 213 6.17 3.09 -16.23
CA GLY A 213 7.48 3.68 -16.56
C GLY A 213 7.66 5.08 -15.98
N VAL A 214 8.86 5.61 -16.11
CA VAL A 214 9.19 6.93 -15.54
C VAL A 214 8.46 8.07 -16.27
N PRO A 215 7.99 9.10 -15.55
CA PRO A 215 7.39 10.27 -16.17
C PRO A 215 8.44 11.07 -16.96
N ASP A 216 7.99 11.98 -17.82
CA ASP A 216 8.92 12.89 -18.48
C ASP A 216 9.56 13.85 -17.47
N ALA A 217 10.80 14.27 -17.73
CA ALA A 217 11.60 15.11 -16.84
C ALA A 217 10.93 16.45 -16.46
N ARG A 218 9.98 16.95 -17.25
CA ARG A 218 9.24 18.17 -16.96
C ARG A 218 8.14 17.93 -15.92
N THR A 219 7.50 16.77 -16.00
CA THR A 219 6.49 16.32 -15.01
C THR A 219 7.19 16.05 -13.69
N GLU A 220 8.29 15.31 -13.70
CA GLU A 220 9.09 15.00 -12.52
C GLU A 220 9.59 16.28 -11.82
N ALA A 221 10.23 17.19 -12.55
CA ALA A 221 10.68 18.47 -11.99
C ALA A 221 9.52 19.33 -11.42
N PHE A 222 8.31 19.20 -11.96
CA PHE A 222 7.16 19.89 -11.42
C PHE A 222 6.72 19.25 -10.10
N LEU A 223 6.59 17.93 -10.01
CA LEU A 223 6.18 17.20 -8.80
C LEU A 223 7.16 17.42 -7.65
N THR A 224 8.45 17.23 -7.90
CA THR A 224 9.53 17.53 -6.94
C THR A 224 9.48 18.98 -6.45
N GLY A 225 9.20 19.93 -7.36
CA GLY A 225 9.05 21.36 -7.01
C GLY A 225 7.85 21.69 -6.14
N GLN A 226 6.86 20.78 -6.05
CA GLN A 226 5.70 20.88 -5.15
C GLN A 226 5.88 20.04 -3.88
N GLY A 227 6.95 19.23 -3.76
CA GLY A 227 7.13 18.27 -2.69
C GLY A 227 6.14 17.11 -2.77
N ILE A 228 5.86 16.67 -4.00
CA ILE A 228 5.02 15.49 -4.28
C ILE A 228 5.94 14.43 -4.88
N GLU A 229 6.01 13.29 -4.24
CA GLU A 229 6.80 12.15 -4.66
C GLU A 229 6.11 11.38 -5.79
N THR A 230 6.91 10.66 -6.58
CA THR A 230 6.46 9.91 -7.75
C THR A 230 6.47 8.42 -7.51
N ALA A 231 5.37 7.75 -7.88
CA ALA A 231 5.27 6.29 -7.93
C ALA A 231 5.02 5.81 -9.36
N ILE A 232 5.67 4.68 -9.70
CA ILE A 232 5.53 4.03 -11.00
C ILE A 232 5.40 2.51 -10.87
N HIS A 233 5.10 1.85 -11.98
CA HIS A 233 5.32 0.42 -12.18
C HIS A 233 5.86 0.15 -13.59
N ASP A 234 6.45 -1.01 -13.82
CA ASP A 234 6.69 -1.58 -15.16
C ASP A 234 6.60 -3.11 -15.15
N PHE A 235 5.48 -3.64 -14.65
CA PHE A 235 5.20 -5.08 -14.57
C PHE A 235 5.49 -5.84 -15.88
N PRO A 236 5.16 -5.33 -17.09
CA PRO A 236 5.52 -6.02 -18.32
C PRO A 236 7.05 -6.14 -18.53
N ALA A 237 7.83 -5.11 -18.17
CA ALA A 237 9.27 -5.17 -18.29
C ALA A 237 9.92 -6.07 -17.23
N GLU A 238 9.33 -6.17 -16.04
CA GLU A 238 9.72 -7.17 -15.04
C GLU A 238 9.42 -8.59 -15.54
N ALA A 239 8.23 -8.84 -16.09
CA ALA A 239 7.81 -10.15 -16.56
C ALA A 239 8.68 -10.69 -17.73
N ASP A 240 9.18 -9.82 -18.61
CA ASP A 240 10.02 -10.23 -19.74
C ASP A 240 11.53 -10.03 -19.48
N GLY A 241 11.89 -9.52 -18.30
CA GLY A 241 13.27 -9.29 -17.87
C GLY A 241 13.94 -8.11 -18.54
N SER A 242 13.19 -7.20 -19.17
CA SER A 242 13.73 -6.01 -19.86
C SER A 242 13.79 -4.77 -18.97
N ILE A 243 13.32 -4.84 -17.71
CA ILE A 243 13.35 -3.71 -16.78
C ILE A 243 14.78 -3.21 -16.52
N ASP A 244 14.95 -1.90 -16.54
CA ASP A 244 16.22 -1.25 -16.23
C ASP A 244 16.11 -0.49 -14.90
N TYR A 245 16.36 -1.21 -13.81
CA TYR A 245 16.34 -0.64 -12.46
C TYR A 245 17.34 0.51 -12.29
N ALA A 246 18.52 0.43 -12.92
CA ALA A 246 19.51 1.51 -12.84
C ALA A 246 19.04 2.77 -13.55
N PHE A 247 18.28 2.62 -14.64
CA PHE A 247 17.63 3.75 -15.28
C PHE A 247 16.54 4.37 -14.39
N ILE A 248 15.71 3.56 -13.75
CA ILE A 248 14.66 4.03 -12.83
C ILE A 248 15.27 4.81 -11.67
N ASP A 249 16.28 4.25 -11.01
CA ASP A 249 17.01 4.87 -9.90
C ASP A 249 17.57 6.26 -10.28
N ALA A 250 18.11 6.38 -11.51
CA ALA A 250 18.65 7.64 -12.02
C ALA A 250 17.59 8.69 -12.40
N GLN A 251 16.30 8.39 -12.27
CA GLN A 251 15.19 9.30 -12.61
C GLN A 251 14.52 9.92 -11.39
N HIS A 252 15.04 9.71 -10.19
CA HIS A 252 14.52 10.28 -8.95
C HIS A 252 13.05 9.87 -8.65
N VAL A 253 12.71 8.62 -8.95
CA VAL A 253 11.40 8.04 -8.61
C VAL A 253 11.45 7.51 -7.18
N GLU A 254 10.53 7.93 -6.32
CA GLU A 254 10.56 7.56 -4.91
C GLU A 254 9.93 6.19 -4.61
N LEU A 255 9.02 5.69 -5.49
CA LEU A 255 8.37 4.41 -5.27
C LEU A 255 8.22 3.60 -6.58
N LEU A 256 8.67 2.35 -6.57
CA LEU A 256 8.39 1.35 -7.60
C LEU A 256 7.45 0.27 -7.05
N ALA A 257 6.24 0.15 -7.62
CA ALA A 257 5.41 -1.03 -7.43
C ALA A 257 5.95 -2.18 -8.31
N SER A 258 6.25 -3.34 -7.70
CA SER A 258 7.01 -4.42 -8.32
C SER A 258 6.35 -5.78 -8.18
N ASP A 259 6.38 -6.56 -9.28
CA ASP A 259 6.05 -7.99 -9.35
C ASP A 259 7.29 -8.88 -9.12
N ASP A 260 8.51 -8.30 -9.20
CA ASP A 260 9.79 -8.94 -8.83
C ASP A 260 10.50 -8.19 -7.70
N PRO A 261 9.91 -8.20 -6.47
CA PRO A 261 10.43 -7.41 -5.36
C PRO A 261 11.84 -7.84 -4.92
N GLU A 262 12.25 -9.09 -5.18
CA GLU A 262 13.62 -9.54 -4.88
C GLU A 262 14.65 -8.85 -5.78
N ALA A 263 14.35 -8.71 -7.06
CA ALA A 263 15.23 -7.99 -7.99
C ALA A 263 15.23 -6.49 -7.71
N ALA A 264 14.06 -5.91 -7.46
CA ALA A 264 13.91 -4.49 -7.13
C ALA A 264 14.66 -4.11 -5.85
N VAL A 265 14.45 -4.83 -4.73
CA VAL A 265 15.17 -4.56 -3.47
C VAL A 265 16.68 -4.84 -3.60
N ARG A 266 17.07 -5.80 -4.42
CA ARG A 266 18.50 -6.02 -4.71
C ARG A 266 19.12 -4.82 -5.43
N ALA A 267 18.38 -4.17 -6.32
CA ALA A 267 18.83 -3.03 -7.08
C ALA A 267 18.89 -1.73 -6.26
N PHE A 268 17.81 -1.43 -5.53
CA PHE A 268 17.65 -0.15 -4.80
C PHE A 268 18.12 -0.22 -3.33
N GLY A 269 18.24 -1.41 -2.76
CA GLY A 269 18.57 -1.62 -1.36
C GLY A 269 17.32 -1.73 -0.47
N ARG A 270 17.57 -2.01 0.80
CA ARG A 270 16.52 -2.08 1.84
C ARG A 270 16.18 -0.68 2.31
N TRP A 271 14.89 -0.35 2.39
CA TRP A 271 14.44 0.99 2.83
C TRP A 271 14.95 1.38 4.22
N ASP A 272 15.00 0.41 5.15
CA ASP A 272 15.42 0.63 6.54
C ASP A 272 16.92 0.93 6.71
N SER A 273 17.68 0.83 5.63
CA SER A 273 19.07 1.27 5.57
C SER A 273 19.23 2.77 5.36
N TYR A 274 18.18 3.46 4.92
CA TYR A 274 18.20 4.87 4.54
C TYR A 274 17.25 5.73 5.37
N CYS A 275 16.04 5.25 5.60
CA CYS A 275 14.90 6.04 6.05
C CYS A 275 14.31 5.56 7.40
N ARG A 276 15.14 5.35 8.40
CA ARG A 276 14.69 5.08 9.77
C ARG A 276 14.94 6.29 10.66
N ALA A 277 13.98 6.59 11.53
CA ALA A 277 14.22 7.58 12.59
C ALA A 277 15.25 7.02 13.60
N ASP A 278 16.19 7.84 14.03
CA ASP A 278 17.20 7.53 15.05
C ASP A 278 16.59 7.28 16.43
#